data_d9e4464fee6b10a1addc6b6dd5ccecea
#
_entry.id   d9e4464fee6b10a1addc6b6dd5ccecea
#
_cell.length_a   1.000
_cell.length_b   1.000
_cell.length_c   1.000
_cell.angle_alpha   90.00
_cell.angle_beta   90.00
_cell.angle_gamma   90.00
#
_symmetry.space_group_name_H-M   'P 1'
#
loop_
_entity.id
_entity.type
_entity.pdbx_description
1 polymer ?
#
loop_
_entity_poly.entity_id
_entity_poly.type
_entity_poly.pdbx_seq_one_letter_code
_entity_poly.pdbx_strand_id
1 'polypeptide(L)'
;MELRLDDTGFGGLEIFQQPEEFCYGIDAVLLAGFAAAGAAAKGAGKVSGDGAVRSYSSAGLNFRIMDLGTGTGIIPLILSHKTEAGYIGGVEIQENSFRLAEKNAAHNCLSDRLHFFHRDVFDFAAEGTEEESLCGQFDLVTSNPPYTAGNCGIESANRAKAIARHETSATLSDFIATASRLLKFRGDFYMVHRPSRLADICESCRKYGLEPKEMCFVSGKPMEKPNILLVHCVKGGNSELRILKPLSVHTENGDYSEEVLKLYEKR
;
A
#
# COMPACT_ATOMS: atom_id res chain seq x y z
N MET A 1 -12.17 -24.14 3.62
CA MET A 1 -12.61 -22.74 3.56
C MET A 1 -12.82 -22.37 2.10
N GLU A 2 -13.94 -21.75 1.78
CA GLU A 2 -14.29 -21.40 0.40
C GLU A 2 -13.61 -20.10 0.02
N LEU A 3 -12.84 -20.13 -1.08
CA LEU A 3 -12.20 -18.93 -1.64
C LEU A 3 -13.16 -18.31 -2.66
N ARG A 4 -13.32 -17.00 -2.60
CA ARG A 4 -14.01 -16.21 -3.61
C ARG A 4 -13.00 -15.57 -4.56
N LEU A 5 -13.27 -15.65 -5.85
CA LEU A 5 -12.51 -14.96 -6.87
C LEU A 5 -13.24 -13.69 -7.26
N ASP A 6 -12.59 -12.56 -7.10
CA ASP A 6 -13.14 -11.24 -7.41
C ASP A 6 -12.32 -10.56 -8.52
N ASP A 7 -13.00 -9.86 -9.43
CA ASP A 7 -12.35 -8.93 -10.36
C ASP A 7 -11.88 -7.69 -9.57
N THR A 8 -10.62 -7.35 -9.67
CA THR A 8 -10.05 -6.16 -9.02
C THR A 8 -10.51 -4.85 -9.67
N GLY A 9 -11.02 -4.90 -10.89
CA GLY A 9 -11.34 -3.72 -11.71
C GLY A 9 -10.14 -3.09 -12.40
N PHE A 10 -8.97 -3.75 -12.39
CA PHE A 10 -7.73 -3.25 -12.99
C PHE A 10 -7.20 -4.22 -14.04
N GLY A 11 -7.36 -3.88 -15.33
CA GLY A 11 -6.73 -4.58 -16.43
C GLY A 11 -7.01 -6.08 -16.53
N GLY A 12 -8.15 -6.55 -16.00
CA GLY A 12 -8.53 -7.95 -15.95
C GLY A 12 -7.79 -8.75 -14.88
N LEU A 13 -7.14 -8.11 -13.91
CA LEU A 13 -6.55 -8.79 -12.74
C LEU A 13 -7.64 -9.29 -11.80
N GLU A 14 -7.50 -10.53 -11.35
CA GLU A 14 -8.40 -11.19 -10.42
C GLU A 14 -7.70 -11.46 -9.09
N ILE A 15 -8.45 -11.55 -7.99
CA ILE A 15 -7.93 -11.80 -6.67
C ILE A 15 -8.76 -12.83 -5.91
N PHE A 16 -8.11 -13.88 -5.42
CA PHE A 16 -8.72 -14.78 -4.45
C PHE A 16 -8.75 -14.12 -3.08
N GLN A 17 -9.91 -14.10 -2.47
CA GLN A 17 -10.13 -13.64 -1.12
C GLN A 17 -10.86 -14.69 -0.29
N GLN A 18 -10.73 -14.59 1.01
CA GLN A 18 -11.43 -15.42 1.98
C GLN A 18 -12.49 -14.56 2.67
N PRO A 19 -13.79 -14.73 2.33
CA PRO A 19 -14.86 -13.86 2.83
C PRO A 19 -15.00 -13.83 4.36
N GLU A 20 -14.57 -14.90 5.03
CA GLU A 20 -14.61 -15.02 6.49
C GLU A 20 -13.46 -14.28 7.19
N GLU A 21 -12.42 -13.88 6.43
CA GLU A 21 -11.29 -13.09 6.89
C GLU A 21 -11.41 -11.64 6.39
N PHE A 22 -10.28 -10.94 6.34
CA PHE A 22 -10.25 -9.55 5.86
C PHE A 22 -10.25 -9.52 4.32
N CYS A 23 -11.30 -8.94 3.72
CA CYS A 23 -11.28 -8.52 2.32
C CYS A 23 -10.77 -7.08 2.21
N TYR A 24 -10.02 -6.78 1.12
CA TYR A 24 -9.52 -5.43 0.91
C TYR A 24 -10.65 -4.40 0.75
N GLY A 25 -10.39 -3.18 1.19
CA GLY A 25 -11.30 -2.05 1.08
C GLY A 25 -10.79 -1.00 0.09
N ILE A 26 -11.59 0.06 -0.06
CA ILE A 26 -11.27 1.22 -0.92
C ILE A 26 -9.96 1.91 -0.52
N ASP A 27 -9.55 1.83 0.74
CA ASP A 27 -8.30 2.38 1.25
C ASP A 27 -7.06 1.82 0.54
N ALA A 28 -7.03 0.51 0.26
CA ALA A 28 -5.96 -0.12 -0.51
C ALA A 28 -5.92 0.41 -1.97
N VAL A 29 -7.07 0.60 -2.59
CA VAL A 29 -7.17 1.14 -3.96
C VAL A 29 -6.70 2.59 -4.02
N LEU A 30 -7.14 3.41 -3.06
CA LEU A 30 -6.73 4.81 -2.93
C LEU A 30 -5.22 4.93 -2.72
N LEU A 31 -4.65 4.12 -1.83
CA LEU A 31 -3.21 4.09 -1.58
C LEU A 31 -2.43 3.69 -2.82
N ALA A 32 -2.83 2.59 -3.47
CA ALA A 32 -2.15 2.13 -4.68
C ALA A 32 -2.22 3.17 -5.81
N GLY A 33 -3.36 3.85 -5.99
CA GLY A 33 -3.51 4.93 -6.95
C GLY A 33 -2.62 6.14 -6.64
N PHE A 34 -2.54 6.53 -5.36
CA PHE A 34 -1.71 7.64 -4.90
C PHE A 34 -0.21 7.33 -5.10
N ALA A 35 0.22 6.11 -4.74
CA ALA A 35 1.59 5.65 -4.94
C ALA A 35 1.96 5.52 -6.43
N ALA A 36 1.04 5.03 -7.26
CA ALA A 36 1.27 4.93 -8.71
C ALA A 36 1.47 6.29 -9.38
N ALA A 37 0.74 7.32 -8.96
CA ALA A 37 0.94 8.70 -9.44
C ALA A 37 2.35 9.21 -9.13
N GLY A 38 2.87 8.92 -7.92
CA GLY A 38 4.25 9.24 -7.54
C GLY A 38 5.29 8.46 -8.34
N ALA A 39 5.06 7.16 -8.56
CA ALA A 39 5.94 6.35 -9.41
C ALA A 39 5.98 6.89 -10.85
N ALA A 40 4.85 7.33 -11.39
CA ALA A 40 4.76 7.94 -12.72
C ALA A 40 5.59 9.24 -12.80
N ALA A 41 5.54 10.07 -11.77
CA ALA A 41 6.35 11.30 -11.69
C ALA A 41 7.86 11.02 -11.68
N LYS A 42 8.28 9.80 -11.29
CA LYS A 42 9.68 9.32 -11.32
C LYS A 42 10.01 8.48 -12.57
N GLY A 43 9.14 8.46 -13.57
CA GLY A 43 9.35 7.76 -14.84
C GLY A 43 9.05 6.26 -14.79
N ALA A 44 8.44 5.76 -13.73
CA ALA A 44 8.02 4.34 -13.61
C ALA A 44 6.50 4.12 -13.85
N GLY A 45 5.77 5.15 -14.28
CA GLY A 45 4.36 5.03 -14.65
C GLY A 45 4.17 4.36 -16.01
N LYS A 46 3.08 3.61 -16.16
CA LYS A 46 2.67 3.14 -17.49
C LYS A 46 2.22 4.32 -18.34
N VAL A 47 2.76 4.39 -19.55
CA VAL A 47 2.26 5.30 -20.57
C VAL A 47 1.00 4.68 -21.14
N SER A 48 -0.16 5.30 -20.88
CA SER A 48 -1.41 4.95 -21.57
C SER A 48 -1.32 5.39 -23.04
N GLY A 49 -1.05 4.43 -23.92
CA GLY A 49 -1.06 4.63 -25.36
C GLY A 49 -1.99 3.62 -26.03
N ASP A 50 -2.86 4.08 -26.90
CA ASP A 50 -3.74 3.27 -27.72
C ASP A 50 -2.95 2.20 -28.48
N GLY A 51 -3.07 0.95 -28.09
CA GLY A 51 -2.82 -0.22 -28.95
C GLY A 51 -1.40 -0.52 -29.40
N ALA A 52 -0.36 0.21 -28.96
CA ALA A 52 1.02 -0.03 -29.35
C ALA A 52 1.72 -1.01 -28.40
N VAL A 53 2.59 -1.84 -28.97
CA VAL A 53 3.49 -2.76 -28.24
C VAL A 53 4.14 -2.03 -27.05
N ARG A 54 3.90 -2.53 -25.83
CA ARG A 54 4.42 -1.96 -24.59
C ARG A 54 5.95 -2.03 -24.59
N SER A 55 6.62 -0.94 -24.90
CA SER A 55 8.05 -0.81 -24.61
C SER A 55 8.20 -0.32 -23.18
N TYR A 56 8.66 -1.20 -22.29
CA TYR A 56 9.02 -0.79 -20.94
C TYR A 56 10.21 0.17 -20.99
N SER A 57 10.12 1.29 -20.26
CA SER A 57 11.28 2.16 -20.11
C SER A 57 12.36 1.44 -19.28
N SER A 58 13.63 1.60 -19.62
CA SER A 58 14.71 1.02 -18.82
C SER A 58 14.71 1.55 -17.37
N ALA A 59 14.18 2.75 -17.15
CA ALA A 59 13.97 3.34 -15.83
C ALA A 59 12.89 2.59 -15.03
N GLY A 60 11.79 2.19 -15.66
CA GLY A 60 10.72 1.44 -15.02
C GLY A 60 11.16 0.05 -14.59
N LEU A 61 11.90 -0.68 -15.42
CA LEU A 61 12.37 -2.03 -15.10
C LEU A 61 13.32 -2.08 -13.88
N ASN A 62 14.04 -1.01 -13.61
CA ASN A 62 14.92 -0.87 -12.43
C ASN A 62 14.19 -0.31 -11.20
N PHE A 63 12.93 0.12 -11.35
CA PHE A 63 12.15 0.67 -10.24
C PHE A 63 11.64 -0.47 -9.35
N ARG A 64 11.89 -0.34 -8.04
CA ARG A 64 11.58 -1.37 -7.06
C ARG A 64 10.59 -0.84 -6.02
N ILE A 65 9.54 -1.61 -5.78
CA ILE A 65 8.48 -1.29 -4.83
C ILE A 65 8.42 -2.36 -3.73
N MET A 66 8.13 -1.97 -2.49
CA MET A 66 7.80 -2.89 -1.39
C MET A 66 6.50 -2.46 -0.72
N ASP A 67 5.63 -3.42 -0.42
CA ASP A 67 4.39 -3.21 0.33
C ASP A 67 4.48 -3.90 1.70
N LEU A 68 4.32 -3.14 2.78
CA LEU A 68 4.43 -3.63 4.16
C LEU A 68 3.04 -3.92 4.73
N GLY A 69 2.82 -5.17 5.19
CA GLY A 69 1.51 -5.66 5.61
C GLY A 69 0.60 -5.89 4.41
N THR A 70 1.11 -6.62 3.42
CA THR A 70 0.49 -6.70 2.08
C THR A 70 -0.83 -7.46 2.04
N GLY A 71 -1.16 -8.22 3.10
CA GLY A 71 -2.35 -9.06 3.13
C GLY A 71 -2.37 -10.07 1.99
N THR A 72 -3.46 -10.09 1.24
CA THR A 72 -3.64 -10.98 0.06
C THR A 72 -2.95 -10.46 -1.21
N GLY A 73 -2.16 -9.39 -1.14
CA GLY A 73 -1.36 -8.86 -2.24
C GLY A 73 -2.10 -7.89 -3.16
N ILE A 74 -3.20 -7.28 -2.73
CA ILE A 74 -4.01 -6.37 -3.58
C ILE A 74 -3.22 -5.13 -4.02
N ILE A 75 -2.45 -4.49 -3.12
CA ILE A 75 -1.67 -3.29 -3.47
C ILE A 75 -0.59 -3.64 -4.49
N PRO A 76 0.26 -4.69 -4.31
CA PRO A 76 1.16 -5.20 -5.33
C PRO A 76 0.48 -5.50 -6.68
N LEU A 77 -0.70 -6.13 -6.69
CA LEU A 77 -1.46 -6.40 -7.92
C LEU A 77 -1.82 -5.10 -8.65
N ILE A 78 -2.42 -4.13 -7.95
CA ILE A 78 -2.78 -2.83 -8.56
C ILE A 78 -1.54 -2.10 -9.06
N LEU A 79 -0.46 -2.06 -8.28
CA LEU A 79 0.79 -1.41 -8.67
C LEU A 79 1.46 -2.10 -9.86
N SER A 80 1.35 -3.43 -10.00
CA SER A 80 1.84 -4.15 -11.17
C SER A 80 1.10 -3.76 -12.45
N HIS A 81 -0.19 -3.43 -12.33
CA HIS A 81 -0.99 -2.90 -13.45
C HIS A 81 -0.64 -1.44 -13.76
N LYS A 82 -0.52 -0.59 -12.72
CA LYS A 82 -0.37 0.87 -12.88
C LYS A 82 1.07 1.33 -13.11
N THR A 83 2.07 0.49 -12.87
CA THR A 83 3.48 0.86 -12.98
C THR A 83 4.25 -0.11 -13.87
N GLU A 84 5.43 0.33 -14.32
CA GLU A 84 6.42 -0.49 -15.02
C GLU A 84 7.48 -1.08 -14.07
N ALA A 85 7.26 -1.00 -12.75
CA ALA A 85 8.22 -1.52 -11.77
C ALA A 85 8.60 -2.96 -12.08
N GLY A 86 9.89 -3.22 -12.19
CA GLY A 86 10.41 -4.57 -12.49
C GLY A 86 10.38 -5.51 -11.31
N TYR A 87 10.29 -4.96 -10.09
CA TYR A 87 10.21 -5.72 -8.85
C TYR A 87 9.20 -5.08 -7.89
N ILE A 88 8.24 -5.87 -7.43
CA ILE A 88 7.28 -5.45 -6.41
C ILE A 88 7.26 -6.52 -5.33
N GLY A 89 7.72 -6.19 -4.13
CA GLY A 89 7.70 -7.07 -2.96
C GLY A 89 6.48 -6.84 -2.08
N GLY A 90 6.14 -7.83 -1.26
CA GLY A 90 5.13 -7.72 -0.21
C GLY A 90 5.55 -8.49 1.04
N VAL A 91 5.39 -7.89 2.22
CA VAL A 91 5.68 -8.53 3.52
C VAL A 91 4.37 -8.79 4.25
N GLU A 92 4.16 -10.02 4.71
CA GLU A 92 2.95 -10.43 5.43
C GLU A 92 3.30 -11.44 6.52
N ILE A 93 2.80 -11.20 7.74
CA ILE A 93 3.04 -12.06 8.90
C ILE A 93 2.04 -13.22 8.97
N GLN A 94 0.83 -13.06 8.43
CA GLN A 94 -0.20 -14.09 8.46
C GLN A 94 0.01 -15.09 7.33
N GLU A 95 0.29 -16.35 7.68
CA GLU A 95 0.59 -17.41 6.71
C GLU A 95 -0.50 -17.58 5.65
N ASN A 96 -1.79 -17.52 6.04
CA ASN A 96 -2.91 -17.69 5.11
C ASN A 96 -2.94 -16.54 4.07
N SER A 97 -2.78 -15.30 4.52
CA SER A 97 -2.76 -14.12 3.66
C SER A 97 -1.54 -14.13 2.73
N PHE A 98 -0.36 -14.48 3.27
CA PHE A 98 0.86 -14.67 2.49
C PHE A 98 0.68 -15.70 1.36
N ARG A 99 0.15 -16.90 1.68
CA ARG A 99 -0.12 -17.94 0.67
C ARG A 99 -1.14 -17.50 -0.38
N LEU A 100 -2.14 -16.69 0.02
CA LEU A 100 -3.08 -16.10 -0.92
C LEU A 100 -2.40 -15.05 -1.82
N ALA A 101 -1.49 -14.25 -1.30
CA ALA A 101 -0.72 -13.30 -2.11
C ALA A 101 0.12 -14.01 -3.18
N GLU A 102 0.82 -15.09 -2.83
CA GLU A 102 1.55 -15.94 -3.79
C GLU A 102 0.61 -16.55 -4.84
N LYS A 103 -0.54 -17.10 -4.40
CA LYS A 103 -1.54 -17.66 -5.28
C LYS A 103 -2.10 -16.62 -6.26
N ASN A 104 -2.36 -15.40 -5.78
CA ASN A 104 -2.87 -14.30 -6.57
C ASN A 104 -1.84 -13.84 -7.62
N ALA A 105 -0.56 -13.78 -7.27
CA ALA A 105 0.50 -13.49 -8.24
C ALA A 105 0.58 -14.57 -9.34
N ALA A 106 0.55 -15.84 -8.95
CA ALA A 106 0.60 -16.95 -9.91
C ALA A 106 -0.63 -16.98 -10.83
N HIS A 107 -1.83 -16.77 -10.27
CA HIS A 107 -3.08 -16.72 -11.03
C HIS A 107 -3.06 -15.65 -12.13
N ASN A 108 -2.47 -14.50 -11.84
CA ASN A 108 -2.35 -13.38 -12.78
C ASN A 108 -1.07 -13.44 -13.63
N CYS A 109 -0.31 -14.54 -13.62
CA CYS A 109 0.96 -14.69 -14.34
C CYS A 109 2.00 -13.59 -14.00
N LEU A 110 2.09 -13.20 -12.73
CA LEU A 110 2.95 -12.12 -12.23
C LEU A 110 4.06 -12.60 -11.29
N SER A 111 4.27 -13.91 -11.15
CA SER A 111 5.25 -14.47 -10.20
C SER A 111 6.70 -14.02 -10.46
N ASP A 112 7.02 -13.63 -11.70
CA ASP A 112 8.35 -13.08 -12.04
C ASP A 112 8.56 -11.64 -11.56
N ARG A 113 7.45 -10.93 -11.20
CA ARG A 113 7.49 -9.52 -10.78
C ARG A 113 7.07 -9.32 -9.34
N LEU A 114 6.16 -10.16 -8.81
CA LEU A 114 5.64 -10.07 -7.47
C LEU A 114 6.32 -11.10 -6.57
N HIS A 115 6.94 -10.63 -5.49
CA HIS A 115 7.72 -11.46 -4.57
C HIS A 115 7.21 -11.25 -3.15
N PHE A 116 6.77 -12.29 -2.47
CA PHE A 116 6.21 -12.17 -1.13
C PHE A 116 7.14 -12.80 -0.07
N PHE A 117 7.10 -12.23 1.14
CA PHE A 117 7.89 -12.66 2.28
C PHE A 117 6.97 -12.93 3.46
N HIS A 118 6.98 -14.17 3.95
CA HIS A 118 6.30 -14.53 5.20
C HIS A 118 7.16 -14.12 6.38
N ARG A 119 7.03 -12.87 6.83
CA ARG A 119 7.85 -12.24 7.88
C ARG A 119 7.05 -11.22 8.67
N ASP A 120 7.51 -10.97 9.92
CA ASP A 120 7.07 -9.79 10.66
C ASP A 120 7.76 -8.53 10.10
N VAL A 121 6.99 -7.46 9.91
CA VAL A 121 7.51 -6.17 9.45
C VAL A 121 8.56 -5.61 10.41
N PHE A 122 8.43 -5.89 11.72
CA PHE A 122 9.37 -5.43 12.74
C PHE A 122 10.79 -5.96 12.47
N ASP A 123 10.91 -7.25 12.15
CA ASP A 123 12.21 -7.90 11.92
C ASP A 123 12.66 -7.85 10.46
N PHE A 124 11.77 -7.49 9.53
CA PHE A 124 12.08 -7.54 8.11
C PHE A 124 13.21 -6.59 7.73
N ALA A 125 14.22 -7.12 7.06
CA ALA A 125 15.45 -6.43 6.68
C ALA A 125 16.19 -5.78 7.88
N ALA A 126 16.06 -6.35 9.09
CA ALA A 126 16.86 -5.96 10.24
C ALA A 126 18.31 -6.48 10.09
N GLU A 127 19.22 -5.93 10.88
CA GLU A 127 20.62 -6.37 10.91
C GLU A 127 20.70 -7.86 11.27
N GLY A 128 21.46 -8.62 10.50
CA GLY A 128 21.64 -10.07 10.67
C GLY A 128 20.52 -10.94 10.10
N THR A 129 19.49 -10.37 9.45
CA THR A 129 18.48 -11.16 8.74
C THR A 129 18.90 -11.47 7.30
N GLU A 130 18.27 -12.48 6.70
CA GLU A 130 18.50 -12.82 5.28
C GLU A 130 18.13 -11.67 4.35
N GLU A 131 17.14 -10.88 4.76
CA GLU A 131 16.62 -9.75 3.99
C GLU A 131 17.39 -8.44 4.23
N GLU A 132 18.45 -8.42 5.05
CA GLU A 132 19.27 -7.22 5.31
C GLU A 132 19.81 -6.59 4.01
N SER A 133 20.13 -7.42 3.01
CA SER A 133 20.58 -6.97 1.69
C SER A 133 19.54 -6.13 0.94
N LEU A 134 18.28 -6.14 1.36
CA LEU A 134 17.20 -5.33 0.78
C LEU A 134 17.18 -3.90 1.32
N CYS A 135 17.97 -3.58 2.35
CA CYS A 135 18.08 -2.22 2.90
C CYS A 135 18.56 -1.24 1.82
N GLY A 136 17.86 -0.12 1.70
CA GLY A 136 18.21 0.94 0.74
C GLY A 136 18.04 0.54 -0.73
N GLN A 137 17.24 -0.48 -1.04
CA GLN A 137 17.08 -0.98 -2.41
C GLN A 137 15.79 -0.52 -3.10
N PHE A 138 14.84 0.08 -2.36
CA PHE A 138 13.52 0.39 -2.90
C PHE A 138 13.37 1.88 -3.23
N ASP A 139 12.77 2.15 -4.36
CA ASP A 139 12.42 3.50 -4.82
C ASP A 139 11.13 3.98 -4.16
N LEU A 140 10.23 3.04 -3.86
CA LEU A 140 8.93 3.30 -3.27
C LEU A 140 8.55 2.19 -2.28
N VAL A 141 8.03 2.59 -1.13
CA VAL A 141 7.41 1.67 -0.14
C VAL A 141 5.98 2.11 0.10
N THR A 142 5.05 1.14 0.14
CA THR A 142 3.65 1.35 0.55
C THR A 142 3.36 0.66 1.87
N SER A 143 2.36 1.14 2.61
CA SER A 143 1.79 0.43 3.73
C SER A 143 0.33 0.82 4.01
N ASN A 144 -0.51 -0.19 4.19
CA ASN A 144 -1.84 -0.08 4.78
C ASN A 144 -1.83 -0.85 6.11
N PRO A 145 -1.20 -0.30 7.17
CA PRO A 145 -1.03 -1.02 8.41
C PRO A 145 -2.36 -1.21 9.15
N PRO A 146 -2.48 -2.21 10.03
CA PRO A 146 -3.68 -2.38 10.84
C PRO A 146 -3.93 -1.12 11.69
N TYR A 147 -5.18 -0.63 11.71
CA TYR A 147 -5.55 0.63 12.39
C TYR A 147 -5.67 0.49 13.91
N THR A 148 -5.30 -0.62 14.49
CA THR A 148 -5.37 -0.89 15.93
C THR A 148 -4.27 -0.17 16.68
N ALA A 149 -4.63 0.96 17.32
CA ALA A 149 -3.95 1.36 18.53
C ALA A 149 -4.75 0.78 19.70
N GLY A 150 -4.10 0.23 20.71
CA GLY A 150 -4.77 -0.17 21.94
C GLY A 150 -5.75 0.92 22.41
N ASN A 151 -7.02 0.56 22.65
CA ASN A 151 -8.14 1.38 23.10
C ASN A 151 -8.88 2.24 22.04
N CYS A 152 -9.58 1.61 21.09
CA CYS A 152 -10.76 2.23 20.48
C CYS A 152 -11.74 1.18 19.97
N GLY A 153 -12.89 1.16 20.54
CA GLY A 153 -14.17 0.56 20.42
C GLY A 153 -14.57 -0.19 19.15
N ILE A 154 -15.22 -1.34 19.39
CA ILE A 154 -16.03 -2.15 18.46
C ILE A 154 -15.26 -2.58 17.18
N GLU A 155 -14.27 -3.42 17.38
CA GLU A 155 -13.81 -4.35 16.35
C GLU A 155 -14.48 -5.70 16.55
N SER A 156 -14.81 -6.40 15.45
CA SER A 156 -15.44 -7.72 15.55
C SER A 156 -14.60 -8.62 16.47
N ALA A 157 -15.27 -9.34 17.36
CA ALA A 157 -14.63 -10.23 18.35
C ALA A 157 -13.65 -11.26 17.74
N ASN A 158 -13.77 -11.52 16.44
CA ASN A 158 -12.90 -12.43 15.69
C ASN A 158 -11.52 -11.79 15.39
N ARG A 159 -11.44 -10.47 15.13
CA ARG A 159 -10.20 -9.77 14.84
C ARG A 159 -9.36 -9.56 16.11
N ALA A 160 -10.01 -9.22 17.23
CA ALA A 160 -9.35 -9.13 18.52
C ALA A 160 -8.75 -10.47 18.97
N LYS A 161 -9.42 -11.60 18.67
CA LYS A 161 -8.89 -12.94 18.96
C LYS A 161 -7.72 -13.35 18.05
N ALA A 162 -7.68 -12.91 16.80
CA ALA A 162 -6.57 -13.17 15.90
C ALA A 162 -5.30 -12.38 16.33
N ILE A 163 -5.47 -11.12 16.75
CA ILE A 163 -4.37 -10.27 17.24
C ILE A 163 -3.83 -10.78 18.60
N ALA A 164 -4.69 -11.25 19.50
CA ALA A 164 -4.30 -11.78 20.81
C ALA A 164 -3.52 -13.12 20.76
N ARG A 165 -3.50 -13.80 19.60
CA ARG A 165 -2.73 -15.04 19.42
C ARG A 165 -1.29 -14.83 19.02
N HIS A 166 -0.92 -13.63 18.58
CA HIS A 166 0.45 -13.29 18.21
C HIS A 166 0.91 -12.13 19.10
N GLU A 167 1.70 -12.43 20.12
CA GLU A 167 2.24 -11.48 21.11
C GLU A 167 3.20 -10.42 20.53
N THR A 168 3.34 -10.33 19.19
CA THR A 168 4.22 -9.37 18.50
C THR A 168 3.57 -8.87 17.22
N SER A 169 2.56 -7.99 17.30
CA SER A 169 2.13 -7.26 16.12
C SER A 169 2.92 -5.96 16.01
N ALA A 170 3.59 -5.76 14.86
CA ALA A 170 4.33 -4.54 14.57
C ALA A 170 3.44 -3.30 14.78
N THR A 171 3.99 -2.28 15.44
CA THR A 171 3.33 -1.00 15.69
C THR A 171 3.41 -0.10 14.45
N LEU A 172 2.62 0.99 14.42
CA LEU A 172 2.75 2.02 13.39
C LEU A 172 4.20 2.52 13.24
N SER A 173 4.91 2.68 14.36
CA SER A 173 6.31 3.11 14.40
C SER A 173 7.23 2.09 13.70
N ASP A 174 6.96 0.81 13.85
CA ASP A 174 7.76 -0.27 13.23
C ASP A 174 7.56 -0.31 11.71
N PHE A 175 6.34 -0.15 11.22
CA PHE A 175 6.06 0.00 9.79
C PHE A 175 6.83 1.16 9.18
N ILE A 176 6.84 2.32 9.84
CA ILE A 176 7.53 3.52 9.38
C ILE A 176 9.05 3.34 9.44
N ALA A 177 9.58 2.71 10.51
CA ALA A 177 11.01 2.41 10.66
C ALA A 177 11.50 1.47 9.54
N THR A 178 10.77 0.39 9.29
CA THR A 178 11.10 -0.58 8.24
C THR A 178 10.98 0.04 6.86
N ALA A 179 9.95 0.85 6.59
CA ALA A 179 9.86 1.61 5.34
C ALA A 179 11.09 2.50 5.11
N SER A 180 11.52 3.22 6.15
CA SER A 180 12.74 4.03 6.05
C SER A 180 13.98 3.19 5.79
N ARG A 181 14.12 2.04 6.43
CA ARG A 181 15.26 1.11 6.24
C ARG A 181 15.37 0.62 4.80
N LEU A 182 14.23 0.24 4.21
CA LEU A 182 14.16 -0.29 2.85
C LEU A 182 14.39 0.74 1.76
N LEU A 183 13.98 1.98 1.98
CA LEU A 183 14.04 3.03 0.98
C LEU A 183 15.47 3.46 0.66
N LYS A 184 15.73 3.70 -0.62
CA LYS A 184 16.86 4.52 -1.10
C LYS A 184 16.77 5.93 -0.52
N PHE A 185 17.91 6.65 -0.46
CA PHE A 185 17.87 8.09 -0.24
C PHE A 185 17.03 8.77 -1.32
N ARG A 186 16.12 9.68 -0.94
CA ARG A 186 15.10 10.30 -1.80
C ARG A 186 14.03 9.32 -2.33
N GLY A 187 13.94 8.12 -1.77
CA GLY A 187 12.83 7.20 -2.02
C GLY A 187 11.54 7.66 -1.35
N ASP A 188 10.41 7.18 -1.84
CA ASP A 188 9.08 7.61 -1.45
C ASP A 188 8.38 6.58 -0.55
N PHE A 189 7.76 7.05 0.51
CA PHE A 189 6.89 6.26 1.37
C PHE A 189 5.46 6.75 1.23
N TYR A 190 4.54 5.84 0.89
CA TYR A 190 3.10 6.10 0.83
C TYR A 190 2.37 5.25 1.86
N MET A 191 1.51 5.87 2.62
CA MET A 191 0.74 5.19 3.65
C MET A 191 -0.71 5.67 3.67
N VAL A 192 -1.63 4.75 3.97
CA VAL A 192 -3.01 5.07 4.31
C VAL A 192 -3.24 4.80 5.79
N HIS A 193 -3.96 5.71 6.47
CA HIS A 193 -4.29 5.55 7.88
C HIS A 193 -5.52 6.39 8.28
N ARG A 194 -5.88 6.37 9.55
CA ARG A 194 -6.94 7.22 10.11
C ARG A 194 -6.39 8.62 10.40
N PRO A 195 -7.18 9.71 10.11
CA PRO A 195 -6.78 11.08 10.43
C PRO A 195 -6.47 11.33 11.91
N SER A 196 -7.09 10.58 12.81
CA SER A 196 -6.84 10.67 14.26
C SER A 196 -5.41 10.31 14.67
N ARG A 197 -4.64 9.64 13.80
CA ARG A 197 -3.25 9.27 14.05
C ARG A 197 -2.25 10.21 13.36
N LEU A 198 -2.72 11.34 12.80
CA LEU A 198 -1.89 12.28 12.05
C LEU A 198 -0.65 12.74 12.83
N ALA A 199 -0.81 13.11 14.10
CA ALA A 199 0.30 13.57 14.94
C ALA A 199 1.36 12.48 15.12
N ASP A 200 0.93 11.25 15.48
CA ASP A 200 1.81 10.10 15.67
C ASP A 200 2.55 9.72 14.37
N ILE A 201 1.85 9.83 13.23
CA ILE A 201 2.44 9.57 11.91
C ILE A 201 3.54 10.58 11.60
N CYS A 202 3.28 11.89 11.78
CA CYS A 202 4.27 12.93 11.51
C CYS A 202 5.50 12.80 12.43
N GLU A 203 5.28 12.53 13.72
CA GLU A 203 6.36 12.32 14.68
C GLU A 203 7.21 11.12 14.29
N SER A 204 6.57 9.96 14.06
CA SER A 204 7.28 8.72 13.69
C SER A 204 8.00 8.86 12.35
N CYS A 205 7.39 9.47 11.34
CA CYS A 205 8.04 9.69 10.04
C CYS A 205 9.32 10.52 10.22
N ARG A 206 9.26 11.66 10.90
CA ARG A 206 10.44 12.50 11.12
C ARG A 206 11.51 11.83 11.98
N LYS A 207 11.10 11.07 13.00
CA LYS A 207 12.01 10.27 13.84
C LYS A 207 12.88 9.33 13.00
N TYR A 208 12.32 8.74 11.94
CA TYR A 208 13.02 7.79 11.07
C TYR A 208 13.50 8.42 9.73
N GLY A 209 13.57 9.76 9.65
CA GLY A 209 14.12 10.46 8.49
C GLY A 209 13.24 10.45 7.24
N LEU A 210 11.93 10.19 7.41
CA LEU A 210 10.91 10.31 6.38
C LEU A 210 10.21 11.66 6.54
N GLU A 211 10.46 12.62 5.65
CA GLU A 211 9.82 13.93 5.72
C GLU A 211 8.47 13.91 5.01
N PRO A 212 7.35 14.22 5.71
CA PRO A 212 6.03 14.32 5.09
C PRO A 212 6.00 15.40 4.01
N LYS A 213 5.50 15.06 2.82
CA LYS A 213 5.47 15.95 1.64
C LYS A 213 4.07 16.26 1.16
N GLU A 214 3.17 15.30 1.23
CA GLU A 214 1.79 15.46 0.79
C GLU A 214 0.84 14.70 1.70
N MET A 215 -0.33 15.28 1.93
CA MET A 215 -1.44 14.63 2.63
C MET A 215 -2.74 14.89 1.90
N CYS A 216 -3.56 13.83 1.79
CA CYS A 216 -4.92 13.91 1.26
C CYS A 216 -5.90 13.35 2.28
N PHE A 217 -6.88 14.15 2.67
CA PHE A 217 -7.98 13.71 3.51
C PHE A 217 -9.10 13.18 2.65
N VAL A 218 -9.61 11.99 3.00
CA VAL A 218 -10.67 11.32 2.24
C VAL A 218 -11.88 11.09 3.15
N SER A 219 -13.06 11.44 2.65
CA SER A 219 -14.36 11.21 3.28
C SER A 219 -15.21 10.22 2.48
N GLY A 220 -16.23 9.65 3.12
CA GLY A 220 -17.19 8.78 2.43
C GLY A 220 -17.98 9.54 1.39
N LYS A 221 -18.52 10.73 1.76
CA LYS A 221 -19.27 11.64 0.90
C LYS A 221 -18.78 13.08 1.07
N PRO A 222 -19.16 13.99 0.15
CA PRO A 222 -18.91 15.42 0.31
C PRO A 222 -19.41 15.93 1.66
N MET A 223 -18.68 16.86 2.27
CA MET A 223 -18.99 17.48 3.58
C MET A 223 -18.98 16.52 4.79
N GLU A 224 -18.78 15.21 4.61
CA GLU A 224 -18.58 14.30 5.74
C GLU A 224 -17.18 14.47 6.34
N LYS A 225 -17.07 14.12 7.63
CA LYS A 225 -15.78 14.12 8.32
C LYS A 225 -14.84 13.11 7.66
N PRO A 226 -13.62 13.50 7.29
CA PRO A 226 -12.64 12.57 6.76
C PRO A 226 -12.37 11.40 7.72
N ASN A 227 -12.37 10.21 7.18
CA ASN A 227 -12.12 8.96 7.90
C ASN A 227 -10.89 8.20 7.38
N ILE A 228 -10.32 8.63 6.26
CA ILE A 228 -9.08 8.14 5.67
C ILE A 228 -8.11 9.30 5.48
N LEU A 229 -6.83 9.04 5.71
CA LEU A 229 -5.70 9.93 5.46
C LEU A 229 -4.68 9.21 4.59
N LEU A 230 -4.38 9.75 3.42
CA LEU A 230 -3.26 9.35 2.59
C LEU A 230 -2.07 10.24 2.90
N VAL A 231 -0.92 9.65 3.11
CA VAL A 231 0.33 10.34 3.45
C VAL A 231 1.42 9.94 2.46
N HIS A 232 2.13 10.91 1.94
CA HIS A 232 3.36 10.74 1.18
C HIS A 232 4.53 11.38 1.94
N CYS A 233 5.60 10.61 2.12
CA CYS A 233 6.85 11.07 2.72
C CYS A 233 8.04 10.77 1.80
N VAL A 234 9.11 11.54 1.95
CA VAL A 234 10.37 11.33 1.21
C VAL A 234 11.51 11.11 2.19
N LYS A 235 12.29 10.04 2.01
CA LYS A 235 13.48 9.76 2.83
C LYS A 235 14.55 10.82 2.60
N GLY A 236 14.98 11.49 3.67
CA GLY A 236 15.92 12.63 3.60
C GLY A 236 15.35 13.84 2.84
N GLY A 237 14.01 13.97 2.78
CA GLY A 237 13.33 15.12 2.20
C GLY A 237 13.57 16.40 3.00
N ASN A 238 13.53 17.56 2.31
CA ASN A 238 13.47 18.85 2.98
C ASN A 238 12.07 19.08 3.55
N SER A 239 11.94 19.93 4.57
CA SER A 239 10.64 20.36 5.09
C SER A 239 9.76 20.93 3.98
N GLU A 240 8.49 21.03 4.20
CA GLU A 240 7.45 21.56 3.31
C GLU A 240 6.39 20.52 2.96
N LEU A 241 5.30 20.60 3.72
CA LEU A 241 4.13 19.73 3.58
C LEU A 241 3.05 20.44 2.75
N ARG A 242 2.51 19.75 1.76
CA ARG A 242 1.34 20.20 0.98
C ARG A 242 0.09 19.41 1.40
N ILE A 243 -0.97 20.11 1.71
CA ILE A 243 -2.29 19.49 1.87
C ILE A 243 -2.96 19.49 0.50
N LEU A 244 -3.23 18.30 -0.03
CA LEU A 244 -3.90 18.13 -1.31
C LEU A 244 -5.41 18.42 -1.18
N LYS A 245 -6.07 18.67 -2.32
CA LYS A 245 -7.53 18.78 -2.35
C LYS A 245 -8.16 17.55 -1.70
N PRO A 246 -9.08 17.71 -0.73
CA PRO A 246 -9.79 16.58 -0.14
C PRO A 246 -10.53 15.78 -1.21
N LEU A 247 -10.61 14.46 -1.01
CA LEU A 247 -11.28 13.52 -1.90
C LEU A 247 -12.52 12.97 -1.20
N SER A 248 -13.61 12.79 -1.95
CA SER A 248 -14.78 12.05 -1.50
C SER A 248 -14.88 10.73 -2.29
N VAL A 249 -15.14 9.62 -1.59
CA VAL A 249 -15.27 8.31 -2.25
C VAL A 249 -16.53 8.28 -3.11
N HIS A 250 -17.63 8.81 -2.58
CA HIS A 250 -18.94 8.83 -3.24
C HIS A 250 -19.41 10.26 -3.50
N THR A 251 -20.27 10.39 -4.48
CA THR A 251 -21.08 11.61 -4.69
C THR A 251 -22.21 11.67 -3.65
N GLU A 252 -22.95 12.76 -3.61
CA GLU A 252 -24.16 12.88 -2.77
C GLU A 252 -25.17 11.75 -3.04
N ASN A 253 -25.29 11.30 -4.29
CA ASN A 253 -26.21 10.26 -4.72
C ASN A 253 -25.75 8.83 -4.34
N GLY A 254 -24.50 8.65 -3.87
CA GLY A 254 -23.95 7.36 -3.47
C GLY A 254 -23.15 6.65 -4.56
N ASP A 255 -23.06 7.19 -5.77
CA ASP A 255 -22.17 6.68 -6.82
C ASP A 255 -20.71 7.01 -6.50
N TYR A 256 -19.77 6.28 -7.08
CA TYR A 256 -18.36 6.66 -6.97
C TYR A 256 -18.11 8.06 -7.56
N SER A 257 -17.26 8.84 -6.88
CA SER A 257 -16.83 10.14 -7.39
C SER A 257 -15.99 9.98 -8.68
N GLU A 258 -15.92 11.05 -9.47
CA GLU A 258 -15.11 11.07 -10.70
C GLU A 258 -13.64 10.75 -10.42
N GLU A 259 -13.11 11.25 -9.31
CA GLU A 259 -11.74 10.96 -8.88
C GLU A 259 -11.52 9.47 -8.60
N VAL A 260 -12.48 8.80 -7.95
CA VAL A 260 -12.40 7.34 -7.69
C VAL A 260 -12.59 6.55 -8.98
N LEU A 261 -13.52 6.95 -9.86
CA LEU A 261 -13.68 6.31 -11.18
C LEU A 261 -12.40 6.38 -12.01
N LYS A 262 -11.68 7.51 -11.98
CA LYS A 262 -10.37 7.66 -12.63
C LYS A 262 -9.32 6.71 -12.05
N LEU A 263 -9.33 6.46 -10.74
CA LEU A 263 -8.44 5.47 -10.13
C LEU A 263 -8.70 4.06 -10.66
N TYR A 264 -9.98 3.70 -10.89
CA TYR A 264 -10.38 2.44 -11.50
C TYR A 264 -10.29 2.42 -13.04
N GLU A 265 -9.80 3.50 -13.67
CA GLU A 265 -9.70 3.64 -15.13
C GLU A 265 -11.07 3.48 -15.82
N LYS A 266 -12.15 3.74 -15.08
CA LYS A 266 -13.54 3.75 -15.59
C LYS A 266 -13.91 5.18 -16.03
N ARG A 267 -14.57 5.27 -17.17
CA ARG A 267 -15.10 6.54 -17.72
C ARG A 267 -16.51 6.80 -17.22
#